data_f7e29d93b8ef0e8dc5066ae6eec253b3
#
_entry.id   f7e29d93b8ef0e8dc5066ae6eec253b3
#
_cell.length_a   1.000
_cell.length_b   1.000
_cell.length_c   1.000
_cell.angle_alpha   90.00
_cell.angle_beta   90.00
_cell.angle_gamma   90.00
#
_symmetry.space_group_name_H-M   'P 1'
#
loop_
_entity.id
_entity.type
_entity.pdbx_description
1 polymer ?
#
loop_
_entity_poly.entity_id
_entity_poly.type
_entity_poly.pdbx_seq_one_letter_code
_entity_poly.pdbx_strand_id
1 'polypeptide(L)'
;MSNLKLIFLIFTLISIINCSNKFSKKRERGAGILMHITSLPSNYGVGTLGKEAFKFVDFLAKSKQKYWQMLPIGPTNLGDNPNNPYSSTCSYAGNPIMIDLDILISEKLLKEEEVKNEFWGKDPKLVDFRIQNITKSKLLEKAFNRFKPNSDYDKFIQENKDWLDDYALYVSLKEKFNYNIWLNWPEDIKLRKPEALNKYKKELEYKINYIKFIQFKFFEQFDKLKKYCQEKNIKLIGDVPIYVALDSSDIWTSPKVFQLDEKLNPKFISGAPPDYSSPDGQLWYNPCYDWDYMAKDDFSWYIKRLKYTSKFFDVIRIDNFRGFESYWAIPNGDTTARNGKWVKGPGMGLINAIHKYLPNTEFILEDLGFLNKETIELKDASGFPGMKILEYAFNPYEKSIYLPHNYETNSVVYPGTHDNEVLVQWQKDISQEERWFCERYFGLPGGTDLRLPILRGGLASVAYLFIAQMQDYIGLGGESRMNVMGISGGRNFKWRATHEQLNDTLASEIAQLTQLYGR
;
A
#
# COMPACT_ATOMS: atom_id res chain seq x y z
N MET A 1 -16.91 20.83 -47.70
CA MET A 1 -16.65 20.88 -46.22
C MET A 1 -16.72 19.51 -45.51
N SER A 2 -17.05 18.40 -46.16
CA SER A 2 -17.17 17.06 -45.54
C SER A 2 -15.85 16.27 -45.46
N ASN A 3 -14.99 16.38 -46.48
CA ASN A 3 -13.76 15.59 -46.54
C ASN A 3 -12.65 16.05 -45.54
N LEU A 4 -12.58 17.35 -45.22
CA LEU A 4 -11.59 17.84 -44.22
C LEU A 4 -11.91 17.40 -42.78
N LYS A 5 -13.20 17.34 -42.42
CA LYS A 5 -13.64 16.83 -41.11
C LYS A 5 -13.38 15.32 -40.96
N LEU A 6 -13.56 14.56 -42.04
CA LEU A 6 -13.29 13.13 -42.03
C LEU A 6 -11.78 12.84 -41.92
N ILE A 7 -10.94 13.60 -42.63
CA ILE A 7 -9.47 13.51 -42.51
C ILE A 7 -8.98 13.86 -41.10
N PHE A 8 -9.53 14.92 -40.48
CA PHE A 8 -9.20 15.29 -39.12
C PHE A 8 -9.64 14.23 -38.10
N LEU A 9 -10.82 13.62 -38.31
CA LEU A 9 -11.31 12.53 -37.44
C LEU A 9 -10.44 11.27 -37.58
N ILE A 10 -10.01 10.93 -38.81
CA ILE A 10 -9.11 9.81 -39.07
C ILE A 10 -7.72 10.06 -38.46
N PHE A 11 -7.14 11.26 -38.58
CA PHE A 11 -5.88 11.61 -37.95
C PHE A 11 -5.97 11.59 -36.42
N THR A 12 -7.09 12.04 -35.85
CA THR A 12 -7.33 11.98 -34.40
C THR A 12 -7.49 10.53 -33.91
N LEU A 13 -8.24 9.70 -34.66
CA LEU A 13 -8.36 8.26 -34.35
C LEU A 13 -7.03 7.50 -34.51
N ILE A 14 -6.27 7.77 -35.58
CA ILE A 14 -4.93 7.16 -35.77
C ILE A 14 -3.96 7.63 -34.68
N SER A 15 -4.05 8.89 -34.25
CA SER A 15 -3.27 9.42 -33.14
C SER A 15 -3.63 8.75 -31.81
N ILE A 16 -4.91 8.54 -31.53
CA ILE A 16 -5.41 7.84 -30.34
C ILE A 16 -5.01 6.35 -30.38
N ILE A 17 -5.17 5.67 -31.52
CA ILE A 17 -4.79 4.27 -31.70
C ILE A 17 -3.26 4.09 -31.60
N ASN A 18 -2.46 5.01 -32.12
CA ASN A 18 -1.02 4.97 -32.00
C ASN A 18 -0.54 5.33 -30.58
N CYS A 19 -1.28 6.15 -29.83
CA CYS A 19 -0.97 6.44 -28.44
C CYS A 19 -1.28 5.23 -27.55
N SER A 20 -2.42 4.57 -27.72
CA SER A 20 -2.78 3.37 -26.97
C SER A 20 -1.86 2.17 -27.23
N ASN A 21 -1.38 2.01 -28.47
CA ASN A 21 -0.41 0.96 -28.82
C ASN A 21 1.02 1.27 -28.35
N LYS A 22 1.36 2.52 -28.06
CA LYS A 22 2.72 2.91 -27.65
C LYS A 22 3.07 2.48 -26.22
N PHE A 23 2.08 2.26 -25.37
CA PHE A 23 2.25 1.94 -23.94
C PHE A 23 1.87 0.49 -23.58
N SER A 24 1.32 -0.29 -24.52
CA SER A 24 0.98 -1.70 -24.29
C SER A 24 2.23 -2.58 -24.32
N LYS A 25 2.93 -2.71 -23.18
CA LYS A 25 3.92 -3.77 -22.98
C LYS A 25 3.18 -5.12 -22.93
N LYS A 26 3.62 -6.10 -23.73
CA LYS A 26 3.14 -7.49 -23.57
C LYS A 26 3.55 -7.99 -22.19
N ARG A 27 2.59 -8.13 -21.27
CA ARG A 27 2.81 -8.62 -19.92
C ARG A 27 2.79 -10.15 -19.90
N GLU A 28 3.70 -10.72 -19.12
CA GLU A 28 3.70 -12.16 -18.89
C GLU A 28 2.58 -12.54 -17.92
N ARG A 29 1.88 -13.64 -18.22
CA ARG A 29 0.83 -14.20 -17.37
C ARG A 29 1.46 -14.75 -16.08
N GLY A 30 0.87 -14.43 -14.92
CA GLY A 30 1.43 -14.85 -13.63
C GLY A 30 0.40 -14.88 -12.51
N ALA A 31 0.88 -15.36 -11.36
CA ALA A 31 0.13 -15.34 -10.10
C ALA A 31 1.01 -14.81 -8.96
N GLY A 32 0.35 -14.29 -7.92
CA GLY A 32 0.99 -13.75 -6.73
C GLY A 32 0.13 -13.88 -5.49
N ILE A 33 0.72 -13.57 -4.35
CA ILE A 33 0.07 -13.59 -3.05
C ILE A 33 0.14 -12.21 -2.41
N LEU A 34 -0.99 -11.75 -1.87
CA LEU A 34 -1.10 -10.59 -1.01
C LEU A 34 -0.87 -11.03 0.43
N MET A 35 0.22 -10.58 1.02
CA MET A 35 0.62 -10.86 2.41
C MET A 35 1.48 -9.72 2.93
N HIS A 36 1.01 -9.00 3.93
CA HIS A 36 1.82 -7.94 4.52
C HIS A 36 2.95 -8.51 5.38
N ILE A 37 4.09 -7.81 5.45
CA ILE A 37 5.26 -8.27 6.24
C ILE A 37 4.88 -8.50 7.70
N THR A 38 4.11 -7.59 8.31
CA THR A 38 3.68 -7.73 9.72
C THR A 38 2.83 -8.96 9.98
N SER A 39 2.20 -9.52 8.93
CA SER A 39 1.36 -10.73 9.00
C SER A 39 2.15 -12.04 8.87
N LEU A 40 3.46 -11.99 8.64
CA LEU A 40 4.31 -13.18 8.63
C LEU A 40 4.44 -13.79 10.04
N PRO A 41 4.67 -15.10 10.14
CA PRO A 41 4.98 -15.74 11.41
C PRO A 41 6.18 -15.08 12.12
N SER A 42 6.20 -15.10 13.44
CA SER A 42 7.33 -14.58 14.22
C SER A 42 7.23 -15.01 15.67
N ASN A 43 8.36 -15.26 16.31
CA ASN A 43 8.47 -15.46 17.75
C ASN A 43 8.31 -14.16 18.55
N TYR A 44 8.38 -13.01 17.88
CA TYR A 44 8.39 -11.69 18.51
C TYR A 44 7.11 -10.88 18.24
N GLY A 45 6.01 -11.56 18.00
CA GLY A 45 4.66 -10.95 17.96
C GLY A 45 4.33 -10.12 16.70
N VAL A 46 5.26 -9.96 15.76
CA VAL A 46 5.06 -9.27 14.48
C VAL A 46 6.01 -9.84 13.43
N GLY A 47 5.54 -9.97 12.20
CA GLY A 47 6.40 -10.34 11.07
C GLY A 47 7.46 -9.26 10.79
N THR A 48 8.65 -9.69 10.36
CA THR A 48 9.83 -8.84 10.18
C THR A 48 10.55 -9.13 8.87
N LEU A 49 11.53 -8.30 8.53
CA LEU A 49 12.40 -8.42 7.36
C LEU A 49 13.51 -9.49 7.53
N GLY A 50 13.30 -10.45 8.44
CA GLY A 50 14.26 -11.48 8.78
C GLY A 50 13.90 -12.86 8.22
N LYS A 51 14.35 -13.89 8.94
CA LYS A 51 14.28 -15.30 8.54
C LYS A 51 12.93 -15.74 7.98
N GLU A 52 11.83 -15.32 8.60
CA GLU A 52 10.49 -15.76 8.17
C GLU A 52 10.06 -15.09 6.85
N ALA A 53 10.54 -13.89 6.56
CA ALA A 53 10.32 -13.26 5.25
C ALA A 53 11.09 -14.02 4.14
N PHE A 54 12.32 -14.46 4.40
CA PHE A 54 13.09 -15.29 3.47
C PHE A 54 12.42 -16.66 3.24
N LYS A 55 11.93 -17.31 4.29
CA LYS A 55 11.13 -18.55 4.16
C LYS A 55 9.85 -18.33 3.35
N PHE A 56 9.21 -17.18 3.50
CA PHE A 56 8.03 -16.86 2.70
C PHE A 56 8.39 -16.69 1.22
N VAL A 57 9.53 -16.12 0.89
CA VAL A 57 10.04 -16.08 -0.50
C VAL A 57 10.27 -17.51 -1.04
N ASP A 58 10.83 -18.42 -0.23
CA ASP A 58 10.98 -19.82 -0.62
C ASP A 58 9.62 -20.51 -0.80
N PHE A 59 8.64 -20.22 0.07
CA PHE A 59 7.25 -20.67 -0.07
C PHE A 59 6.63 -20.19 -1.39
N LEU A 60 6.80 -18.91 -1.74
CA LEU A 60 6.32 -18.33 -3.00
C LEU A 60 6.95 -19.02 -4.22
N ALA A 61 8.26 -19.24 -4.20
CA ALA A 61 8.96 -19.93 -5.28
C ALA A 61 8.47 -21.39 -5.43
N LYS A 62 8.31 -22.12 -4.31
CA LYS A 62 7.80 -23.48 -4.27
C LYS A 62 6.36 -23.57 -4.77
N SER A 63 5.51 -22.61 -4.40
CA SER A 63 4.12 -22.50 -4.84
C SER A 63 3.95 -21.91 -6.24
N LYS A 64 5.06 -21.69 -6.99
CA LYS A 64 5.07 -21.14 -8.35
C LYS A 64 4.48 -19.73 -8.47
N GLN A 65 4.49 -18.98 -7.38
CA GLN A 65 4.10 -17.57 -7.42
C GLN A 65 5.25 -16.72 -7.98
N LYS A 66 4.90 -15.69 -8.74
CA LYS A 66 5.86 -14.75 -9.33
C LYS A 66 5.83 -13.38 -8.65
N TYR A 67 4.81 -13.11 -7.82
CA TYR A 67 4.59 -11.81 -7.20
C TYR A 67 4.27 -11.94 -5.72
N TRP A 68 4.83 -11.02 -4.94
CA TRP A 68 4.48 -10.79 -3.54
C TRP A 68 3.96 -9.35 -3.40
N GLN A 69 2.67 -9.18 -3.11
CA GLN A 69 2.07 -7.90 -2.85
C GLN A 69 2.05 -7.61 -1.35
N MET A 70 2.46 -6.38 -1.00
CA MET A 70 2.49 -5.87 0.36
C MET A 70 1.62 -4.62 0.47
N LEU A 71 1.09 -4.35 1.67
CA LEU A 71 0.52 -3.05 2.03
C LEU A 71 1.65 -2.02 2.22
N PRO A 72 1.33 -0.71 2.37
CA PRO A 72 2.37 0.29 2.60
C PRO A 72 3.28 -0.06 3.77
N ILE A 73 4.59 0.09 3.59
CA ILE A 73 5.62 -0.30 4.57
C ILE A 73 6.14 0.87 5.41
N GLY A 74 5.50 2.04 5.30
CA GLY A 74 5.90 3.25 6.02
C GLY A 74 5.60 3.19 7.52
N PRO A 75 6.25 4.06 8.32
CA PRO A 75 5.99 4.17 9.74
C PRO A 75 4.58 4.70 9.99
N THR A 76 3.85 4.04 10.87
CA THR A 76 2.48 4.43 11.23
C THR A 76 2.46 5.48 12.34
N ASN A 77 1.42 6.30 12.39
CA ASN A 77 1.23 7.25 13.48
C ASN A 77 0.98 6.49 14.80
N LEU A 78 1.61 6.94 15.88
CA LEU A 78 1.45 6.35 17.22
C LEU A 78 0.18 6.84 17.95
N GLY A 79 -0.65 7.68 17.29
CA GLY A 79 -1.89 8.22 17.84
C GLY A 79 -3.05 7.22 17.83
N ASP A 80 -4.26 7.70 17.47
CA ASP A 80 -5.52 6.95 17.62
C ASP A 80 -5.63 5.67 16.76
N ASN A 81 -4.85 5.56 15.68
CA ASN A 81 -4.85 4.38 14.82
C ASN A 81 -3.43 3.92 14.42
N PRO A 82 -2.66 3.38 15.38
CA PRO A 82 -1.26 2.98 15.13
C PRO A 82 -1.12 1.78 14.18
N ASN A 83 -2.24 1.17 13.77
CA ASN A 83 -2.25 -0.04 12.97
C ASN A 83 -2.36 0.24 11.47
N ASN A 84 -2.82 1.42 11.07
CA ASN A 84 -3.18 1.71 9.69
C ASN A 84 -1.94 2.03 8.82
N PRO A 85 -1.52 1.15 7.90
CA PRO A 85 -0.36 1.38 7.05
C PRO A 85 -0.58 2.51 6.03
N TYR A 86 -1.85 2.88 5.74
CA TYR A 86 -2.21 3.99 4.85
C TYR A 86 -2.09 5.37 5.50
N SER A 87 -1.86 5.42 6.84
CA SER A 87 -1.65 6.64 7.59
C SER A 87 -0.19 6.76 8.04
N SER A 88 0.72 6.86 7.08
CA SER A 88 2.15 6.97 7.36
C SER A 88 2.58 8.40 7.73
N THR A 89 3.53 8.51 8.65
CA THR A 89 4.15 9.78 9.03
C THR A 89 5.22 10.27 8.04
N CYS A 90 5.59 9.43 7.07
CA CYS A 90 6.53 9.78 5.99
C CYS A 90 6.38 8.82 4.81
N SER A 91 6.28 9.37 3.61
CA SER A 91 6.18 8.58 2.36
C SER A 91 7.48 7.86 1.97
N TYR A 92 8.59 8.20 2.61
CA TYR A 92 9.93 7.68 2.27
C TYR A 92 10.48 6.71 3.31
N ALA A 93 10.04 6.81 4.55
CA ALA A 93 10.59 6.05 5.66
C ALA A 93 10.02 4.63 5.76
N GLY A 94 10.80 3.72 6.32
CA GLY A 94 10.37 2.35 6.65
C GLY A 94 9.86 2.22 8.08
N ASN A 95 8.93 1.29 8.31
CA ASN A 95 8.33 1.06 9.62
C ASN A 95 9.29 0.31 10.56
N PRO A 96 9.72 0.91 11.67
CA PRO A 96 10.68 0.29 12.60
C PRO A 96 10.26 -1.06 13.17
N ILE A 97 8.95 -1.32 13.28
CA ILE A 97 8.47 -2.60 13.81
C ILE A 97 8.78 -3.80 12.92
N MET A 98 9.10 -3.56 11.63
CA MET A 98 9.48 -4.61 10.68
C MET A 98 10.97 -4.97 10.76
N ILE A 99 11.78 -4.21 11.51
CA ILE A 99 13.20 -4.55 11.71
C ILE A 99 13.30 -5.89 12.46
N ASP A 100 14.08 -6.80 11.91
CA ASP A 100 14.34 -8.10 12.51
C ASP A 100 15.38 -8.01 13.62
N LEU A 101 15.06 -8.58 14.79
CA LEU A 101 15.92 -8.52 15.97
C LEU A 101 16.98 -9.61 15.97
N ASP A 102 16.74 -10.77 15.35
CA ASP A 102 17.75 -11.85 15.25
C ASP A 102 18.93 -11.40 14.37
N ILE A 103 18.67 -10.57 13.36
CA ILE A 103 19.74 -9.94 12.58
C ILE A 103 20.57 -9.02 13.47
N LEU A 104 19.93 -8.19 14.31
CA LEU A 104 20.65 -7.30 15.23
C LEU A 104 21.43 -8.09 16.30
N ILE A 105 20.95 -9.26 16.71
CA ILE A 105 21.70 -10.18 17.60
C ILE A 105 22.93 -10.71 16.85
N SER A 106 22.78 -11.18 15.63
CA SER A 106 23.91 -11.69 14.82
C SER A 106 24.99 -10.63 14.57
N GLU A 107 24.60 -9.36 14.48
CA GLU A 107 25.48 -8.19 14.35
C GLU A 107 26.07 -7.74 15.70
N LYS A 108 25.75 -8.42 16.80
CA LYS A 108 26.18 -8.10 18.18
C LYS A 108 25.70 -6.73 18.68
N LEU A 109 24.64 -6.20 18.08
CA LEU A 109 23.97 -4.97 18.51
C LEU A 109 22.96 -5.25 19.63
N LEU A 110 22.44 -6.48 19.70
CA LEU A 110 21.60 -6.97 20.80
C LEU A 110 22.13 -8.29 21.33
N LYS A 111 21.76 -8.62 22.57
CA LYS A 111 21.96 -9.94 23.15
C LYS A 111 20.67 -10.73 23.08
N GLU A 112 20.76 -12.04 22.94
CA GLU A 112 19.61 -12.94 22.84
C GLU A 112 18.69 -12.85 24.07
N GLU A 113 19.28 -12.78 25.29
CA GLU A 113 18.53 -12.63 26.53
C GLU A 113 17.74 -11.31 26.61
N GLU A 114 18.23 -10.24 25.97
CA GLU A 114 17.52 -8.95 25.98
C GLU A 114 16.22 -9.02 25.17
N VAL A 115 16.16 -9.86 24.14
CA VAL A 115 15.00 -10.03 23.29
C VAL A 115 14.06 -11.09 23.84
N LYS A 116 14.57 -12.22 24.32
CA LYS A 116 13.78 -13.34 24.86
C LYS A 116 12.99 -13.00 26.11
N ASN A 117 13.50 -12.07 26.95
CA ASN A 117 12.86 -11.66 28.20
C ASN A 117 11.76 -10.61 28.01
N GLU A 118 11.50 -10.13 26.79
CA GLU A 118 10.46 -9.14 26.54
C GLU A 118 9.10 -9.83 26.27
N PHE A 119 8.04 -9.08 26.57
CA PHE A 119 6.68 -9.50 26.26
C PHE A 119 6.26 -9.01 24.86
N TRP A 120 5.75 -9.91 24.03
CA TRP A 120 5.46 -9.66 22.63
C TRP A 120 3.98 -9.68 22.24
N GLY A 121 3.09 -9.79 23.22
CA GLY A 121 1.64 -9.95 23.02
C GLY A 121 1.15 -11.34 23.46
N LYS A 122 -0.17 -11.47 23.59
CA LYS A 122 -0.80 -12.70 24.10
C LYS A 122 -1.22 -13.66 23.00
N ASP A 123 -1.66 -13.11 21.85
CA ASP A 123 -2.23 -13.90 20.76
C ASP A 123 -1.21 -14.04 19.62
N PRO A 124 -0.74 -15.25 19.31
CA PRO A 124 0.21 -15.46 18.22
C PRO A 124 -0.37 -15.16 16.83
N LYS A 125 -1.69 -15.05 16.70
CA LYS A 125 -2.38 -14.76 15.45
C LYS A 125 -2.66 -13.26 15.24
N LEU A 126 -2.33 -12.43 16.22
CA LEU A 126 -2.59 -10.98 16.16
C LEU A 126 -1.35 -10.19 16.53
N VAL A 127 -1.12 -9.08 15.83
CA VAL A 127 -0.11 -8.08 16.20
C VAL A 127 -0.69 -7.18 17.29
N ASP A 128 0.02 -7.05 18.40
CA ASP A 128 -0.21 -5.98 19.37
C ASP A 128 0.72 -4.80 19.06
N PHE A 129 0.26 -3.89 18.20
CA PHE A 129 1.07 -2.76 17.74
C PHE A 129 1.55 -1.85 18.87
N ARG A 130 0.78 -1.72 19.95
CA ARG A 130 1.18 -0.91 21.11
C ARG A 130 2.39 -1.54 21.80
N ILE A 131 2.32 -2.85 22.07
CA ILE A 131 3.44 -3.59 22.66
C ILE A 131 4.64 -3.55 21.73
N GLN A 132 4.42 -3.79 20.42
CA GLN A 132 5.49 -3.76 19.43
C GLN A 132 6.24 -2.43 19.42
N ASN A 133 5.52 -1.31 19.38
CA ASN A 133 6.14 0.01 19.35
C ASN A 133 6.97 0.29 20.63
N ILE A 134 6.44 -0.03 21.81
CA ILE A 134 7.15 0.18 23.09
C ILE A 134 8.39 -0.70 23.17
N THR A 135 8.21 -2.01 22.96
CA THR A 135 9.29 -3.00 23.19
C THR A 135 10.39 -2.86 22.14
N LYS A 136 10.02 -2.69 20.85
CA LYS A 136 11.03 -2.50 19.80
C LYS A 136 11.78 -1.19 19.95
N SER A 137 11.12 -0.09 20.28
CA SER A 137 11.83 1.18 20.49
C SER A 137 12.91 1.06 21.56
N LYS A 138 12.59 0.41 22.68
CA LYS A 138 13.56 0.13 23.77
C LYS A 138 14.75 -0.70 23.29
N LEU A 139 14.50 -1.76 22.51
CA LEU A 139 15.57 -2.63 22.00
C LEU A 139 16.39 -1.95 20.90
N LEU A 140 15.75 -1.23 19.99
CA LEU A 140 16.45 -0.48 18.94
C LEU A 140 17.35 0.62 19.51
N GLU A 141 16.95 1.26 20.61
CA GLU A 141 17.80 2.24 21.29
C GLU A 141 19.04 1.58 21.94
N LYS A 142 18.90 0.39 22.54
CA LYS A 142 20.05 -0.40 23.00
C LYS A 142 20.98 -0.77 21.85
N ALA A 143 20.42 -1.18 20.70
CA ALA A 143 21.20 -1.50 19.51
C ALA A 143 21.94 -0.27 18.98
N PHE A 144 21.29 0.90 18.94
CA PHE A 144 21.91 2.16 18.55
C PHE A 144 23.11 2.53 19.42
N ASN A 145 22.99 2.38 20.74
CA ASN A 145 24.08 2.69 21.68
C ASN A 145 25.32 1.79 21.50
N ARG A 146 25.18 0.65 20.84
CA ARG A 146 26.31 -0.27 20.50
C ARG A 146 26.76 -0.13 19.05
N PHE A 147 25.95 0.53 18.23
CA PHE A 147 26.26 0.70 16.81
C PHE A 147 27.43 1.64 16.60
N LYS A 148 28.32 1.27 15.69
CA LYS A 148 29.41 2.13 15.23
C LYS A 148 29.17 2.42 13.74
N PRO A 149 29.04 3.70 13.35
CA PRO A 149 28.93 4.07 11.95
C PRO A 149 30.04 3.45 11.10
N ASN A 150 29.66 3.05 9.88
CA ASN A 150 30.54 2.49 8.88
C ASN A 150 30.26 3.13 7.51
N SER A 151 31.05 2.78 6.50
CA SER A 151 30.92 3.33 5.14
C SER A 151 29.53 3.14 4.52
N ASP A 152 28.84 2.03 4.81
CA ASP A 152 27.50 1.76 4.28
C ASP A 152 26.46 2.68 4.94
N TYR A 153 26.61 2.92 6.24
CA TYR A 153 25.80 3.90 6.96
C TYR A 153 26.01 5.32 6.40
N ASP A 154 27.26 5.74 6.23
CA ASP A 154 27.58 7.08 5.70
C ASP A 154 27.02 7.27 4.30
N LYS A 155 27.15 6.24 3.45
CA LYS A 155 26.56 6.22 2.11
C LYS A 155 25.04 6.34 2.16
N PHE A 156 24.37 5.55 3.01
CA PHE A 156 22.93 5.61 3.19
C PHE A 156 22.45 7.01 3.61
N ILE A 157 23.12 7.64 4.58
CA ILE A 157 22.82 9.00 5.03
C ILE A 157 22.93 9.99 3.88
N GLN A 158 24.01 9.91 3.10
CA GLN A 158 24.24 10.83 1.99
C GLN A 158 23.22 10.65 0.85
N GLU A 159 22.89 9.41 0.49
CA GLU A 159 21.94 9.10 -0.58
C GLU A 159 20.49 9.44 -0.23
N ASN A 160 20.15 9.51 1.05
CA ASN A 160 18.79 9.77 1.54
C ASN A 160 18.63 11.13 2.21
N LYS A 161 19.65 11.99 2.16
CA LYS A 161 19.69 13.29 2.83
C LYS A 161 18.45 14.16 2.55
N ASP A 162 17.91 14.08 1.36
CA ASP A 162 16.78 14.88 0.88
C ASP A 162 15.48 14.72 1.68
N TRP A 163 15.31 13.60 2.36
CA TRP A 163 14.14 13.32 3.18
C TRP A 163 14.49 12.91 4.61
N LEU A 164 15.61 12.21 4.80
CA LEU A 164 15.97 11.56 6.06
C LEU A 164 16.29 12.58 7.16
N ASP A 165 16.96 13.68 6.83
CA ASP A 165 17.29 14.73 7.80
C ASP A 165 16.03 15.39 8.36
N ASP A 166 15.07 15.70 7.49
CA ASP A 166 13.82 16.32 7.89
C ASP A 166 12.91 15.33 8.62
N TYR A 167 12.84 14.07 8.16
CA TYR A 167 12.07 13.03 8.84
C TYR A 167 12.62 12.74 10.24
N ALA A 168 13.94 12.61 10.39
CA ALA A 168 14.56 12.35 11.69
C ALA A 168 14.31 13.50 12.67
N LEU A 169 14.39 14.74 12.19
CA LEU A 169 14.02 15.92 12.98
C LEU A 169 12.53 15.92 13.34
N TYR A 170 11.65 15.64 12.38
CA TYR A 170 10.20 15.58 12.59
C TYR A 170 9.83 14.58 13.70
N VAL A 171 10.34 13.34 13.64
CA VAL A 171 10.06 12.31 14.66
C VAL A 171 10.61 12.73 16.02
N SER A 172 11.80 13.36 16.08
CA SER A 172 12.40 13.85 17.31
C SER A 172 11.57 14.98 17.93
N LEU A 173 11.02 15.87 17.11
CA LEU A 173 10.10 16.93 17.54
C LEU A 173 8.75 16.37 18.01
N LYS A 174 8.22 15.34 17.35
CA LYS A 174 7.00 14.65 17.81
C LYS A 174 7.15 14.15 19.25
N GLU A 175 8.24 13.50 19.56
CA GLU A 175 8.53 13.03 20.92
C GLU A 175 8.70 14.20 21.90
N LYS A 176 9.49 15.22 21.53
CA LYS A 176 9.70 16.43 22.33
C LYS A 176 8.39 17.15 22.67
N PHE A 177 7.45 17.19 21.75
CA PHE A 177 6.15 17.85 21.94
C PHE A 177 5.02 16.85 22.28
N ASN A 178 5.35 15.75 22.98
CA ASN A 178 4.40 14.75 23.47
C ASN A 178 3.46 14.20 22.39
N TYR A 179 3.99 13.93 21.21
CA TYR A 179 3.26 13.42 20.03
C TYR A 179 2.12 14.32 19.54
N ASN A 180 2.05 15.58 19.97
CA ASN A 180 1.10 16.54 19.40
C ASN A 180 1.31 16.67 17.90
N ILE A 181 0.21 16.89 17.16
CA ILE A 181 0.26 17.19 15.72
C ILE A 181 1.13 18.42 15.47
N TRP A 182 1.91 18.39 14.40
CA TRP A 182 2.86 19.47 14.07
C TRP A 182 2.20 20.84 13.92
N LEU A 183 0.91 20.91 13.59
CA LEU A 183 0.12 22.14 13.55
C LEU A 183 0.07 22.88 14.90
N ASN A 184 0.22 22.16 15.99
CA ASN A 184 0.19 22.70 17.37
C ASN A 184 1.60 22.96 17.94
N TRP A 185 2.65 22.79 17.15
CA TRP A 185 4.01 23.11 17.60
C TRP A 185 4.23 24.62 17.72
N PRO A 186 5.26 25.07 18.48
CA PRO A 186 5.66 26.47 18.47
C PRO A 186 5.82 27.03 17.06
N GLU A 187 5.36 28.25 16.83
CA GLU A 187 5.22 28.84 15.50
C GLU A 187 6.54 28.88 14.70
N ASP A 188 7.66 29.11 15.38
CA ASP A 188 8.98 29.18 14.76
C ASP A 188 9.37 27.84 14.10
N ILE A 189 9.16 26.73 14.80
CA ILE A 189 9.49 25.39 14.26
C ILE A 189 8.35 24.85 13.39
N LYS A 190 7.09 25.16 13.67
CA LYS A 190 5.95 24.87 12.78
C LYS A 190 6.18 25.45 11.39
N LEU A 191 6.65 26.69 11.31
CA LEU A 191 6.96 27.41 10.07
C LEU A 191 8.39 27.12 9.55
N ARG A 192 9.12 26.21 10.17
CA ARG A 192 10.47 25.80 9.76
C ARG A 192 11.45 26.99 9.66
N LYS A 193 11.37 27.97 10.58
CA LYS A 193 12.32 29.10 10.58
C LYS A 193 13.75 28.60 10.76
N PRO A 194 14.75 29.10 10.00
CA PRO A 194 16.11 28.58 10.00
C PRO A 194 16.75 28.50 11.41
N GLU A 195 16.51 29.51 12.24
CA GLU A 195 17.03 29.57 13.61
C GLU A 195 16.45 28.46 14.48
N ALA A 196 15.13 28.21 14.36
CA ALA A 196 14.45 27.13 15.07
C ALA A 196 14.95 25.75 14.61
N LEU A 197 15.08 25.54 13.28
CA LEU A 197 15.64 24.32 12.73
C LEU A 197 17.05 24.05 13.28
N ASN A 198 17.93 25.05 13.28
CA ASN A 198 19.29 24.92 13.78
C ASN A 198 19.34 24.62 15.29
N LYS A 199 18.49 25.33 16.06
CA LYS A 199 18.34 25.11 17.51
C LYS A 199 17.94 23.66 17.80
N TYR A 200 16.86 23.18 17.21
CA TYR A 200 16.33 21.86 17.50
C TYR A 200 17.18 20.72 16.91
N LYS A 201 17.85 20.91 15.79
CA LYS A 201 18.83 19.96 15.28
C LYS A 201 19.97 19.73 16.26
N LYS A 202 20.48 20.79 16.89
CA LYS A 202 21.53 20.69 17.90
C LYS A 202 21.01 20.08 19.20
N GLU A 203 19.84 20.52 19.66
CA GLU A 203 19.24 20.03 20.91
C GLU A 203 18.88 18.54 20.85
N LEU A 204 18.41 18.06 19.71
CA LEU A 204 17.88 16.71 19.51
C LEU A 204 18.84 15.79 18.75
N GLU A 205 20.12 16.13 18.66
CA GLU A 205 21.13 15.43 17.85
C GLU A 205 21.16 13.92 18.12
N TYR A 206 21.13 13.52 19.40
CA TYR A 206 21.12 12.09 19.78
C TYR A 206 19.91 11.37 19.17
N LYS A 207 18.72 11.95 19.30
CA LYS A 207 17.48 11.33 18.81
C LYS A 207 17.43 11.30 17.29
N ILE A 208 17.88 12.36 16.63
CA ILE A 208 18.02 12.44 15.18
C ILE A 208 18.92 11.30 14.66
N ASN A 209 20.08 11.11 15.28
CA ASN A 209 21.01 10.04 14.92
C ASN A 209 20.42 8.64 15.19
N TYR A 210 19.67 8.48 16.27
CA TYR A 210 18.92 7.25 16.56
C TYR A 210 17.89 6.93 15.45
N ILE A 211 17.10 7.91 15.00
CA ILE A 211 16.14 7.71 13.92
C ILE A 211 16.84 7.38 12.59
N LYS A 212 17.96 8.04 12.30
CA LYS A 212 18.78 7.72 11.11
C LYS A 212 19.31 6.29 11.14
N PHE A 213 19.78 5.82 12.29
CA PHE A 213 20.20 4.44 12.49
C PHE A 213 19.07 3.45 12.26
N ILE A 214 17.86 3.72 12.78
CA ILE A 214 16.68 2.88 12.56
C ILE A 214 16.37 2.75 11.06
N GLN A 215 16.36 3.88 10.34
CA GLN A 215 16.07 3.87 8.92
C GLN A 215 17.16 3.12 8.13
N PHE A 216 18.43 3.29 8.49
CA PHE A 216 19.51 2.51 7.91
C PHE A 216 19.29 1.01 8.10
N LYS A 217 18.98 0.55 9.33
CA LYS A 217 18.74 -0.88 9.60
C LYS A 217 17.51 -1.42 8.88
N PHE A 218 16.45 -0.63 8.76
CA PHE A 218 15.29 -1.04 7.98
C PHE A 218 15.65 -1.28 6.51
N PHE A 219 16.27 -0.31 5.86
CA PHE A 219 16.58 -0.42 4.43
C PHE A 219 17.69 -1.44 4.14
N GLU A 220 18.67 -1.58 5.02
CA GLU A 220 19.69 -2.64 4.91
C GLU A 220 19.03 -4.03 4.91
N GLN A 221 18.07 -4.28 5.79
CA GLN A 221 17.35 -5.56 5.86
C GLN A 221 16.39 -5.72 4.66
N PHE A 222 15.70 -4.66 4.26
CA PHE A 222 14.80 -4.70 3.10
C PHE A 222 15.56 -4.97 1.79
N ASP A 223 16.71 -4.35 1.60
CA ASP A 223 17.55 -4.57 0.42
C ASP A 223 18.05 -6.01 0.31
N LYS A 224 18.40 -6.62 1.46
CA LYS A 224 18.77 -8.06 1.50
C LYS A 224 17.58 -8.95 1.08
N LEU A 225 16.38 -8.65 1.60
CA LEU A 225 15.16 -9.37 1.22
C LEU A 225 14.82 -9.18 -0.26
N LYS A 226 14.90 -7.94 -0.78
CA LYS A 226 14.66 -7.66 -2.20
C LYS A 226 15.61 -8.43 -3.12
N LYS A 227 16.90 -8.46 -2.80
CA LYS A 227 17.88 -9.25 -3.56
C LYS A 227 17.51 -10.73 -3.57
N TYR A 228 17.12 -11.27 -2.43
CA TYR A 228 16.69 -12.67 -2.35
C TYR A 228 15.42 -12.95 -3.18
N CYS A 229 14.46 -12.04 -3.18
CA CYS A 229 13.29 -12.12 -4.07
C CYS A 229 13.73 -12.17 -5.54
N GLN A 230 14.68 -11.32 -5.95
CA GLN A 230 15.22 -11.31 -7.32
C GLN A 230 15.92 -12.63 -7.69
N GLU A 231 16.72 -13.20 -6.79
CA GLU A 231 17.37 -14.51 -6.96
C GLU A 231 16.35 -15.64 -7.16
N LYS A 232 15.18 -15.53 -6.53
CA LYS A 232 14.06 -16.48 -6.66
C LYS A 232 13.07 -16.12 -7.77
N ASN A 233 13.32 -15.07 -8.54
CA ASN A 233 12.42 -14.55 -9.59
C ASN A 233 11.04 -14.14 -9.03
N ILE A 234 10.98 -13.60 -7.83
CA ILE A 234 9.80 -13.03 -7.20
C ILE A 234 9.84 -11.50 -7.33
N LYS A 235 8.82 -10.91 -7.95
CA LYS A 235 8.64 -9.46 -8.03
C LYS A 235 7.85 -8.96 -6.83
N LEU A 236 8.28 -7.83 -6.28
CA LEU A 236 7.59 -7.16 -5.18
C LEU A 236 6.60 -6.12 -5.73
N ILE A 237 5.35 -6.18 -5.25
CA ILE A 237 4.32 -5.17 -5.50
C ILE A 237 4.14 -4.37 -4.22
N GLY A 238 4.47 -3.07 -4.30
CA GLY A 238 4.22 -2.10 -3.23
C GLY A 238 2.90 -1.37 -3.43
N ASP A 239 2.36 -0.85 -2.36
CA ASP A 239 1.11 -0.10 -2.34
C ASP A 239 1.38 1.35 -1.94
N VAL A 240 0.90 2.30 -2.73
CA VAL A 240 1.09 3.74 -2.52
C VAL A 240 -0.27 4.39 -2.34
N PRO A 241 -0.61 4.83 -1.11
CA PRO A 241 -1.79 5.65 -0.89
C PRO A 241 -1.73 6.90 -1.76
N ILE A 242 -2.85 7.28 -2.39
CA ILE A 242 -2.88 8.50 -3.21
C ILE A 242 -2.47 9.72 -2.37
N TYR A 243 -3.01 9.84 -1.16
CA TYR A 243 -2.74 10.93 -0.24
C TYR A 243 -1.65 10.60 0.78
N VAL A 244 -1.26 11.62 1.56
CA VAL A 244 -0.39 11.48 2.74
C VAL A 244 -1.12 11.99 3.98
N ALA A 245 -0.75 11.49 5.14
CA ALA A 245 -1.38 11.87 6.40
C ALA A 245 -1.10 13.34 6.73
N LEU A 246 -2.10 14.04 7.30
CA LEU A 246 -1.95 15.42 7.76
C LEU A 246 -0.79 15.55 8.77
N ASP A 247 -0.70 14.60 9.67
CA ASP A 247 0.37 14.55 10.67
C ASP A 247 1.57 13.75 10.13
N SER A 248 2.27 14.35 9.17
CA SER A 248 3.42 13.75 8.49
C SER A 248 4.52 14.76 8.23
N SER A 249 5.75 14.26 8.11
CA SER A 249 6.88 15.06 7.65
C SER A 249 6.69 15.56 6.22
N ASP A 250 5.94 14.83 5.39
CA ASP A 250 5.63 15.21 4.01
C ASP A 250 4.96 16.58 3.92
N ILE A 251 3.92 16.80 4.74
CA ILE A 251 3.18 18.07 4.73
C ILE A 251 3.96 19.15 5.45
N TRP A 252 4.57 18.85 6.60
CA TRP A 252 5.39 19.81 7.34
C TRP A 252 6.55 20.38 6.51
N THR A 253 7.15 19.55 5.63
CA THR A 253 8.27 19.99 4.78
C THR A 253 7.84 20.61 3.46
N SER A 254 6.66 20.27 2.96
CA SER A 254 6.19 20.67 1.63
C SER A 254 4.74 21.20 1.63
N PRO A 255 4.39 22.16 2.51
CA PRO A 255 3.00 22.58 2.68
C PRO A 255 2.36 23.17 1.41
N LYS A 256 3.17 23.72 0.48
CA LYS A 256 2.69 24.35 -0.76
C LYS A 256 2.06 23.38 -1.76
N VAL A 257 2.33 22.07 -1.64
CA VAL A 257 1.72 21.08 -2.54
C VAL A 257 0.32 20.65 -2.09
N PHE A 258 -0.17 21.20 -0.98
CA PHE A 258 -1.48 20.88 -0.41
C PHE A 258 -2.37 22.12 -0.31
N GLN A 259 -3.69 21.92 -0.35
CA GLN A 259 -4.67 23.00 -0.20
C GLN A 259 -4.80 23.40 1.28
N LEU A 260 -3.88 24.19 1.78
CA LEU A 260 -3.86 24.69 3.15
C LEU A 260 -4.25 26.18 3.20
N ASP A 261 -4.76 26.62 4.35
CA ASP A 261 -5.00 28.03 4.64
C ASP A 261 -3.70 28.74 5.12
N GLU A 262 -3.80 30.01 5.46
CA GLU A 262 -2.66 30.80 5.94
C GLU A 262 -2.08 30.31 7.28
N LYS A 263 -2.88 29.56 8.06
CA LYS A 263 -2.47 28.95 9.32
C LYS A 263 -1.97 27.50 9.14
N LEU A 264 -1.88 27.05 7.88
CA LEU A 264 -1.49 25.71 7.47
C LEU A 264 -2.53 24.61 7.80
N ASN A 265 -3.79 24.96 8.13
CA ASN A 265 -4.85 23.99 8.25
C ASN A 265 -5.36 23.58 6.86
N PRO A 266 -5.78 22.31 6.67
CA PRO A 266 -6.43 21.90 5.43
C PRO A 266 -7.66 22.79 5.13
N LYS A 267 -7.81 23.25 3.90
CA LYS A 267 -9.07 23.85 3.42
C LYS A 267 -10.10 22.75 3.15
N PHE A 268 -9.62 21.67 2.56
CA PHE A 268 -10.40 20.49 2.24
C PHE A 268 -9.63 19.23 2.64
N ILE A 269 -10.37 18.23 3.12
CA ILE A 269 -9.88 16.88 3.38
C ILE A 269 -10.46 15.91 2.35
N SER A 270 -9.73 14.84 2.09
CA SER A 270 -10.15 13.79 1.17
C SER A 270 -11.10 12.80 1.83
N GLY A 271 -11.87 12.11 1.01
CA GLY A 271 -12.77 11.05 1.44
C GLY A 271 -13.51 10.43 0.26
N ALA A 272 -14.60 9.75 0.56
CA ALA A 272 -15.52 9.18 -0.42
C ALA A 272 -16.95 9.69 -0.17
N PRO A 273 -17.77 9.87 -1.22
CA PRO A 273 -19.15 10.28 -1.07
C PRO A 273 -19.99 9.20 -0.34
N PRO A 274 -21.15 9.58 0.20
CA PRO A 274 -22.13 8.61 0.68
C PRO A 274 -22.47 7.56 -0.39
N ASP A 275 -22.54 6.31 0.06
CA ASP A 275 -22.98 5.18 -0.76
C ASP A 275 -23.82 4.19 0.08
N TYR A 276 -24.20 3.06 -0.51
CA TYR A 276 -24.99 2.04 0.17
C TYR A 276 -24.26 1.44 1.40
N SER A 277 -22.96 1.29 1.34
CA SER A 277 -22.15 0.72 2.42
C SER A 277 -21.80 1.74 3.51
N SER A 278 -21.77 3.02 3.15
CA SER A 278 -21.44 4.13 4.05
C SER A 278 -22.38 5.32 3.82
N PRO A 279 -23.54 5.39 4.51
CA PRO A 279 -24.54 6.46 4.33
C PRO A 279 -24.05 7.88 4.63
N ASP A 280 -22.98 8.03 5.41
CA ASP A 280 -22.32 9.30 5.73
C ASP A 280 -21.10 9.57 4.85
N GLY A 281 -20.76 8.64 3.94
CA GLY A 281 -19.50 8.62 3.21
C GLY A 281 -18.31 8.33 4.11
N GLN A 282 -17.12 8.52 3.61
CA GLN A 282 -15.88 8.24 4.34
C GLN A 282 -15.05 9.52 4.49
N LEU A 283 -14.57 9.79 5.69
CA LEU A 283 -13.60 10.84 6.00
C LEU A 283 -12.24 10.19 6.14
N TRP A 284 -11.28 10.55 5.27
CA TRP A 284 -9.91 10.02 5.36
C TRP A 284 -8.96 10.98 6.07
N TYR A 285 -9.39 12.23 6.28
CA TYR A 285 -8.66 13.30 6.98
C TYR A 285 -7.30 13.69 6.35
N ASN A 286 -6.99 13.22 5.15
CA ASN A 286 -5.81 13.64 4.41
C ASN A 286 -6.11 14.97 3.72
N PRO A 287 -5.20 15.97 3.74
CA PRO A 287 -5.36 17.19 2.96
C PRO A 287 -5.40 16.90 1.47
N CYS A 288 -6.27 17.62 0.74
CA CYS A 288 -6.29 17.58 -0.71
C CYS A 288 -5.03 18.24 -1.29
N TYR A 289 -4.50 17.67 -2.38
CA TYR A 289 -3.37 18.27 -3.10
C TYR A 289 -3.76 19.55 -3.85
N ASP A 290 -2.82 20.48 -3.97
CA ASP A 290 -2.88 21.58 -4.93
C ASP A 290 -2.27 21.11 -6.27
N TRP A 291 -3.08 20.41 -7.07
CA TRP A 291 -2.65 19.84 -8.33
C TRP A 291 -2.22 20.91 -9.35
N ASP A 292 -2.83 22.11 -9.32
CA ASP A 292 -2.47 23.24 -10.19
C ASP A 292 -1.09 23.80 -9.82
N TYR A 293 -0.76 23.82 -8.53
CA TYR A 293 0.58 24.19 -8.09
C TYR A 293 1.61 23.16 -8.56
N MET A 294 1.35 21.87 -8.35
CA MET A 294 2.27 20.81 -8.76
C MET A 294 2.44 20.69 -10.27
N ALA A 295 1.41 21.01 -11.06
CA ALA A 295 1.52 20.99 -12.52
C ALA A 295 2.54 21.99 -13.08
N LYS A 296 2.86 23.06 -12.33
CA LYS A 296 3.83 24.09 -12.75
C LYS A 296 5.26 23.57 -12.86
N ASP A 297 5.58 22.50 -12.15
CA ASP A 297 6.91 21.86 -12.15
C ASP A 297 6.85 20.39 -12.58
N ASP A 298 5.84 20.04 -13.39
CA ASP A 298 5.66 18.69 -13.94
C ASP A 298 5.44 17.64 -12.85
N PHE A 299 4.73 18.01 -11.77
CA PHE A 299 4.40 17.16 -10.62
C PHE A 299 5.63 16.61 -9.88
N SER A 300 6.71 17.36 -9.82
CA SER A 300 8.02 16.91 -9.35
C SER A 300 7.96 16.24 -7.97
N TRP A 301 7.16 16.78 -7.03
CA TRP A 301 7.00 16.21 -5.70
C TRP A 301 6.40 14.80 -5.74
N TYR A 302 5.32 14.61 -6.52
CA TYR A 302 4.64 13.32 -6.63
C TYR A 302 5.49 12.30 -7.38
N ILE A 303 6.16 12.73 -8.44
CA ILE A 303 7.11 11.90 -9.21
C ILE A 303 8.29 11.47 -8.34
N LYS A 304 8.85 12.36 -7.50
CA LYS A 304 9.92 12.02 -6.55
C LYS A 304 9.47 10.91 -5.59
N ARG A 305 8.25 10.97 -5.07
CA ARG A 305 7.66 9.95 -4.20
C ARG A 305 7.58 8.59 -4.92
N LEU A 306 6.99 8.54 -6.12
CA LEU A 306 6.88 7.31 -6.90
C LEU A 306 8.26 6.75 -7.29
N LYS A 307 9.19 7.62 -7.70
CA LYS A 307 10.56 7.24 -8.05
C LYS A 307 11.32 6.64 -6.86
N TYR A 308 11.11 7.16 -5.67
CA TYR A 308 11.69 6.59 -4.47
C TYR A 308 11.12 5.20 -4.18
N THR A 309 9.81 5.05 -4.24
CA THR A 309 9.13 3.76 -4.06
C THR A 309 9.59 2.71 -5.07
N SER A 310 9.83 3.10 -6.32
CA SER A 310 10.30 2.18 -7.38
C SER A 310 11.71 1.61 -7.14
N LYS A 311 12.48 2.16 -6.18
CA LYS A 311 13.74 1.54 -5.76
C LYS A 311 13.52 0.22 -5.01
N PHE A 312 12.40 0.10 -4.32
CA PHE A 312 12.09 -1.04 -3.44
C PHE A 312 11.13 -2.03 -4.07
N PHE A 313 10.22 -1.56 -4.92
CA PHE A 313 9.18 -2.36 -5.54
C PHE A 313 9.33 -2.42 -7.05
N ASP A 314 9.08 -3.59 -7.63
CA ASP A 314 9.13 -3.81 -9.06
C ASP A 314 7.84 -3.35 -9.75
N VAL A 315 6.74 -3.39 -9.00
CA VAL A 315 5.41 -2.91 -9.42
C VAL A 315 4.84 -2.03 -8.30
N ILE A 316 4.18 -0.95 -8.67
CA ILE A 316 3.53 -0.03 -7.72
C ILE A 316 2.01 -0.07 -7.95
N ARG A 317 1.25 -0.51 -6.94
CA ARG A 317 -0.19 -0.30 -6.89
C ARG A 317 -0.46 1.14 -6.44
N ILE A 318 -1.19 1.88 -7.24
CA ILE A 318 -1.68 3.21 -6.87
C ILE A 318 -3.09 3.04 -6.30
N ASP A 319 -3.21 3.31 -5.02
CA ASP A 319 -4.46 3.28 -4.28
C ASP A 319 -5.35 4.47 -4.68
N ASN A 320 -6.67 4.23 -4.82
CA ASN A 320 -7.68 5.21 -5.20
C ASN A 320 -7.34 6.02 -6.48
N PHE A 321 -7.04 5.33 -7.57
CA PHE A 321 -6.73 5.95 -8.87
C PHE A 321 -7.79 6.94 -9.35
N ARG A 322 -9.07 6.73 -8.98
CA ARG A 322 -10.15 7.67 -9.30
C ARG A 322 -9.80 9.11 -8.95
N GLY A 323 -9.07 9.32 -7.86
CA GLY A 323 -8.65 10.64 -7.41
C GLY A 323 -7.75 11.41 -8.41
N PHE A 324 -7.17 10.72 -9.39
CA PHE A 324 -6.45 11.38 -10.48
C PHE A 324 -7.37 11.97 -11.54
N GLU A 325 -8.58 11.44 -11.72
CA GLU A 325 -9.60 12.03 -12.58
C GLU A 325 -10.40 13.10 -11.81
N SER A 326 -11.00 12.70 -10.68
CA SER A 326 -11.69 13.58 -9.76
C SER A 326 -11.69 12.99 -8.35
N TYR A 327 -11.54 13.85 -7.36
CA TYR A 327 -11.50 13.48 -5.96
C TYR A 327 -12.64 14.13 -5.18
N TRP A 328 -13.07 13.48 -4.11
CA TRP A 328 -14.12 13.97 -3.23
C TRP A 328 -13.50 14.88 -2.18
N ALA A 329 -13.71 16.19 -2.33
CA ALA A 329 -13.19 17.22 -1.44
C ALA A 329 -14.25 17.61 -0.42
N ILE A 330 -13.96 17.41 0.86
CA ILE A 330 -14.85 17.68 1.98
C ILE A 330 -14.33 18.91 2.72
N PRO A 331 -15.19 19.91 3.05
CA PRO A 331 -14.76 21.05 3.86
C PRO A 331 -14.12 20.57 5.17
N ASN A 332 -12.97 21.13 5.52
CA ASN A 332 -12.32 20.78 6.79
C ASN A 332 -13.19 21.21 7.98
N GLY A 333 -13.34 20.30 8.95
CA GLY A 333 -14.22 20.50 10.12
C GLY A 333 -15.58 19.80 10.00
N ASP A 334 -15.95 19.30 8.83
CA ASP A 334 -17.15 18.48 8.68
C ASP A 334 -16.98 17.13 9.38
N THR A 335 -18.05 16.65 9.99
CA THR A 335 -18.10 15.37 10.73
C THR A 335 -18.57 14.20 9.87
N THR A 336 -19.05 14.47 8.65
CA THR A 336 -19.45 13.49 7.64
C THR A 336 -18.95 13.92 6.27
N ALA A 337 -18.91 12.99 5.32
CA ALA A 337 -18.51 13.30 3.94
C ALA A 337 -19.66 13.84 3.07
N ARG A 338 -20.87 14.07 3.63
CA ARG A 338 -22.07 14.44 2.87
C ARG A 338 -21.97 15.77 2.12
N ASN A 339 -21.24 16.76 2.68
CA ASN A 339 -21.08 18.10 2.10
C ASN A 339 -19.89 18.19 1.13
N GLY A 340 -19.23 17.07 0.82
CA GLY A 340 -18.16 17.03 -0.15
C GLY A 340 -18.66 17.34 -1.57
N LYS A 341 -17.71 17.55 -2.45
CA LYS A 341 -17.95 17.73 -3.89
C LYS A 341 -16.82 17.14 -4.71
N TRP A 342 -17.17 16.70 -5.93
CA TRP A 342 -16.18 16.26 -6.91
C TRP A 342 -15.39 17.44 -7.43
N VAL A 343 -14.07 17.35 -7.35
CA VAL A 343 -13.10 18.31 -7.89
C VAL A 343 -12.19 17.56 -8.85
N LYS A 344 -11.90 18.17 -10.01
CA LYS A 344 -11.02 17.58 -11.03
C LYS A 344 -9.62 17.34 -10.47
N GLY A 345 -9.08 16.16 -10.76
CA GLY A 345 -7.70 15.77 -10.47
C GLY A 345 -6.71 16.18 -11.58
N PRO A 346 -5.46 15.74 -11.49
CA PRO A 346 -4.38 16.09 -12.44
C PRO A 346 -4.53 15.42 -13.81
N GLY A 347 -5.36 14.40 -13.94
CA GLY A 347 -5.66 13.71 -15.20
C GLY A 347 -4.43 13.22 -15.95
N MET A 348 -4.48 13.33 -17.28
CA MET A 348 -3.37 12.94 -18.16
C MET A 348 -2.07 13.72 -17.93
N GLY A 349 -2.13 14.90 -17.29
CA GLY A 349 -0.92 15.67 -16.95
C GLY A 349 0.04 14.84 -16.07
N LEU A 350 -0.48 14.30 -14.96
CA LEU A 350 0.30 13.44 -14.07
C LEU A 350 0.67 12.11 -14.74
N ILE A 351 -0.23 11.48 -15.50
CA ILE A 351 0.05 10.23 -16.21
C ILE A 351 1.22 10.41 -17.19
N ASN A 352 1.23 11.49 -17.96
CA ASN A 352 2.32 11.81 -18.87
C ASN A 352 3.65 12.04 -18.13
N ALA A 353 3.63 12.70 -16.98
CA ALA A 353 4.80 12.86 -16.12
C ALA A 353 5.31 11.50 -15.60
N ILE A 354 4.40 10.59 -15.18
CA ILE A 354 4.76 9.23 -14.78
C ILE A 354 5.46 8.49 -15.94
N HIS A 355 4.89 8.50 -17.14
CA HIS A 355 5.52 7.87 -18.29
C HIS A 355 6.88 8.48 -18.65
N LYS A 356 7.02 9.80 -18.53
CA LYS A 356 8.25 10.52 -18.82
C LYS A 356 9.39 10.18 -17.86
N TYR A 357 9.09 10.17 -16.57
CA TYR A 357 10.11 10.07 -15.52
C TYR A 357 10.30 8.65 -14.96
N LEU A 358 9.32 7.76 -15.18
CA LEU A 358 9.29 6.39 -14.68
C LEU A 358 8.96 5.36 -15.78
N PRO A 359 9.62 5.43 -16.97
CA PRO A 359 9.25 4.63 -18.15
C PRO A 359 9.41 3.12 -17.95
N ASN A 360 10.19 2.70 -16.96
CA ASN A 360 10.49 1.29 -16.69
C ASN A 360 9.75 0.74 -15.46
N THR A 361 9.01 1.58 -14.71
CA THR A 361 8.24 1.15 -13.55
C THR A 361 6.89 0.60 -14.02
N GLU A 362 6.51 -0.56 -13.47
CA GLU A 362 5.19 -1.13 -13.70
C GLU A 362 4.21 -0.59 -12.65
N PHE A 363 2.96 -0.31 -13.09
CA PHE A 363 1.91 0.19 -12.22
C PHE A 363 0.67 -0.69 -12.31
N ILE A 364 -0.08 -0.76 -11.21
CA ILE A 364 -1.45 -1.30 -11.12
C ILE A 364 -2.30 -0.16 -10.56
N LEU A 365 -3.45 0.10 -11.17
CA LEU A 365 -4.36 1.14 -10.73
C LEU A 365 -5.52 0.53 -9.94
N GLU A 366 -5.73 1.01 -8.72
CA GLU A 366 -6.94 0.67 -7.99
C GLU A 366 -8.08 1.53 -8.54
N ASP A 367 -8.83 0.95 -9.47
CA ASP A 367 -9.98 1.53 -10.16
C ASP A 367 -11.29 0.88 -9.68
N LEU A 368 -11.48 0.84 -8.36
CA LEU A 368 -12.66 0.23 -7.73
C LEU A 368 -13.68 1.32 -7.31
N GLY A 369 -14.89 0.87 -6.95
CA GLY A 369 -15.98 1.73 -6.50
C GLY A 369 -16.74 2.39 -7.65
N PHE A 370 -17.27 3.58 -7.41
CA PHE A 370 -18.08 4.31 -8.41
C PHE A 370 -17.20 4.93 -9.48
N LEU A 371 -17.14 4.31 -10.66
CA LEU A 371 -16.40 4.81 -11.82
C LEU A 371 -17.34 5.54 -12.77
N ASN A 372 -16.99 6.79 -13.12
CA ASN A 372 -17.61 7.49 -14.24
C ASN A 372 -16.86 7.19 -15.54
N LYS A 373 -17.44 7.61 -16.65
CA LYS A 373 -16.87 7.39 -18.00
C LYS A 373 -15.46 8.00 -18.12
N GLU A 374 -15.26 9.18 -17.57
CA GLU A 374 -13.99 9.93 -17.61
C GLU A 374 -12.87 9.21 -16.87
N THR A 375 -13.17 8.55 -15.75
CA THR A 375 -12.19 7.72 -15.02
C THR A 375 -11.76 6.51 -15.84
N ILE A 376 -12.72 5.85 -16.52
CA ILE A 376 -12.43 4.71 -17.38
C ILE A 376 -11.56 5.17 -18.56
N GLU A 377 -11.92 6.26 -19.23
CA GLU A 377 -11.14 6.84 -20.32
C GLU A 377 -9.71 7.21 -19.90
N LEU A 378 -9.54 7.80 -18.69
CA LEU A 378 -8.23 8.12 -18.14
C LEU A 378 -7.39 6.86 -17.90
N LYS A 379 -8.00 5.81 -17.30
CA LYS A 379 -7.34 4.51 -17.09
C LYS A 379 -6.88 3.92 -18.41
N ASP A 380 -7.78 3.86 -19.40
CA ASP A 380 -7.47 3.28 -20.71
C ASP A 380 -6.36 4.07 -21.42
N ALA A 381 -6.42 5.39 -21.39
CA ALA A 381 -5.39 6.27 -21.96
C ALA A 381 -4.03 6.12 -21.23
N SER A 382 -4.02 5.77 -19.95
CA SER A 382 -2.79 5.53 -19.19
C SER A 382 -2.04 4.28 -19.66
N GLY A 383 -2.73 3.28 -20.22
CA GLY A 383 -2.17 1.98 -20.57
C GLY A 383 -1.81 1.09 -19.37
N PHE A 384 -2.08 1.55 -18.15
CA PHE A 384 -1.87 0.76 -16.92
C PHE A 384 -3.05 -0.18 -16.66
N PRO A 385 -2.81 -1.39 -16.11
CA PRO A 385 -3.88 -2.32 -15.76
C PRO A 385 -4.68 -1.82 -14.56
N GLY A 386 -6.01 -1.98 -14.64
CA GLY A 386 -6.92 -1.85 -13.51
C GLY A 386 -7.13 -3.18 -12.78
N MET A 387 -7.92 -3.15 -11.73
CA MET A 387 -8.21 -4.28 -10.86
C MET A 387 -9.60 -4.88 -11.13
N LYS A 388 -9.73 -6.18 -10.95
CA LYS A 388 -10.99 -6.93 -11.02
C LYS A 388 -11.15 -7.73 -9.73
N ILE A 389 -12.28 -7.57 -9.04
CA ILE A 389 -12.58 -8.22 -7.76
C ILE A 389 -13.71 -9.22 -7.95
N LEU A 390 -13.42 -10.51 -7.74
CA LEU A 390 -14.40 -11.56 -7.94
C LEU A 390 -15.56 -11.51 -6.93
N GLU A 391 -15.31 -11.08 -5.70
CA GLU A 391 -16.37 -10.89 -4.71
C GLU A 391 -17.48 -9.92 -5.14
N TYR A 392 -17.19 -9.00 -6.07
CA TYR A 392 -18.18 -8.07 -6.63
C TYR A 392 -18.90 -8.58 -7.86
N ALA A 393 -18.59 -9.82 -8.31
CA ALA A 393 -19.02 -10.30 -9.61
C ALA A 393 -20.47 -10.81 -9.65
N PHE A 394 -20.99 -11.35 -8.55
CA PHE A 394 -22.10 -12.30 -8.57
C PHE A 394 -23.46 -11.72 -8.18
N ASN A 395 -23.64 -10.39 -8.29
CA ASN A 395 -24.96 -9.80 -8.20
C ASN A 395 -25.79 -10.16 -9.45
N PRO A 396 -26.90 -10.93 -9.33
CA PRO A 396 -27.68 -11.36 -10.50
C PRO A 396 -28.51 -10.25 -11.15
N TYR A 397 -28.63 -9.10 -10.49
CA TYR A 397 -29.47 -7.98 -10.93
C TYR A 397 -28.72 -6.93 -11.73
N GLU A 398 -27.40 -7.12 -11.96
CA GLU A 398 -26.59 -6.19 -12.73
C GLU A 398 -25.67 -6.91 -13.73
N LYS A 399 -25.27 -6.17 -14.78
CA LYS A 399 -24.24 -6.62 -15.71
C LYS A 399 -22.86 -6.31 -15.12
N SER A 400 -22.33 -7.22 -14.32
CA SER A 400 -21.08 -6.99 -13.62
C SER A 400 -19.86 -7.05 -14.55
N ILE A 401 -19.05 -5.99 -14.53
CA ILE A 401 -17.72 -5.94 -15.18
C ILE A 401 -16.70 -6.84 -14.48
N TYR A 402 -17.05 -7.35 -13.31
CA TYR A 402 -16.20 -8.22 -12.51
C TYR A 402 -16.40 -9.71 -12.82
N LEU A 403 -17.33 -10.08 -13.70
CA LEU A 403 -17.44 -11.47 -14.16
C LEU A 403 -16.25 -11.83 -15.06
N PRO A 404 -15.62 -13.00 -14.88
CA PRO A 404 -14.39 -13.38 -15.58
C PRO A 404 -14.44 -13.29 -17.12
N HIS A 405 -15.60 -13.54 -17.74
CA HIS A 405 -15.76 -13.44 -19.19
C HIS A 405 -15.78 -12.00 -19.73
N ASN A 406 -15.89 -11.00 -18.85
CA ASN A 406 -15.84 -9.57 -19.20
C ASN A 406 -14.44 -8.95 -19.02
N TYR A 407 -13.43 -9.73 -18.62
CA TYR A 407 -12.11 -9.18 -18.35
C TYR A 407 -11.34 -8.84 -19.63
N GLU A 408 -10.49 -7.83 -19.50
CA GLU A 408 -9.44 -7.51 -20.46
C GLU A 408 -8.14 -8.21 -20.06
N THR A 409 -7.28 -8.50 -21.04
CA THR A 409 -5.96 -9.08 -20.76
C THR A 409 -5.08 -8.13 -19.93
N ASN A 410 -5.22 -6.80 -20.14
CA ASN A 410 -4.52 -5.77 -19.35
C ASN A 410 -5.23 -5.48 -18.03
N SER A 411 -5.43 -6.49 -17.20
CA SER A 411 -6.05 -6.36 -15.89
C SER A 411 -5.41 -7.30 -14.87
N VAL A 412 -5.56 -6.95 -13.59
CA VAL A 412 -5.15 -7.77 -12.43
C VAL A 412 -6.41 -8.23 -11.71
N VAL A 413 -6.57 -9.54 -11.54
CA VAL A 413 -7.73 -10.11 -10.88
C VAL A 413 -7.40 -10.58 -9.47
N TYR A 414 -8.29 -10.27 -8.55
CA TYR A 414 -8.27 -10.69 -7.15
C TYR A 414 -9.56 -11.44 -6.83
N PRO A 415 -9.54 -12.47 -5.97
CA PRO A 415 -10.75 -12.93 -5.28
C PRO A 415 -11.37 -11.79 -4.46
N GLY A 416 -10.61 -11.27 -3.54
CA GLY A 416 -10.78 -10.06 -2.74
C GLY A 416 -9.42 -9.47 -2.40
N THR A 417 -9.37 -8.18 -2.06
CA THR A 417 -8.18 -7.50 -1.53
C THR A 417 -8.16 -7.51 0.00
N HIS A 418 -7.19 -6.84 0.60
CA HIS A 418 -7.13 -6.63 2.06
C HIS A 418 -8.32 -5.82 2.61
N ASP A 419 -9.05 -5.08 1.78
CA ASP A 419 -10.25 -4.31 2.15
C ASP A 419 -11.53 -5.15 2.05
N ASN A 420 -11.47 -6.27 1.36
CA ASN A 420 -12.57 -7.19 1.18
C ASN A 420 -12.63 -8.22 2.32
N GLU A 421 -13.68 -9.01 2.34
CA GLU A 421 -13.79 -10.16 3.22
C GLU A 421 -12.86 -11.28 2.74
N VAL A 422 -12.59 -12.28 3.57
CA VAL A 422 -11.95 -13.51 3.13
C VAL A 422 -13.00 -14.47 2.57
N LEU A 423 -12.65 -15.28 1.57
CA LEU A 423 -13.62 -16.10 0.82
C LEU A 423 -14.45 -17.05 1.69
N VAL A 424 -13.88 -17.59 2.77
CA VAL A 424 -14.61 -18.46 3.72
C VAL A 424 -15.73 -17.72 4.45
N GLN A 425 -15.55 -16.43 4.73
CA GLN A 425 -16.58 -15.60 5.34
C GLN A 425 -17.50 -15.00 4.29
N TRP A 426 -16.94 -14.47 3.17
CA TRP A 426 -17.70 -13.91 2.07
C TRP A 426 -18.83 -14.84 1.59
N GLN A 427 -18.54 -16.13 1.38
CA GLN A 427 -19.55 -17.10 0.95
C GLN A 427 -20.68 -17.35 1.96
N LYS A 428 -20.50 -16.94 3.23
CA LYS A 428 -21.55 -17.00 4.25
C LYS A 428 -22.40 -15.72 4.28
N ASP A 429 -21.80 -14.60 3.90
CA ASP A 429 -22.39 -13.27 4.02
C ASP A 429 -23.21 -12.86 2.78
N ILE A 430 -22.91 -13.45 1.62
CA ILE A 430 -23.66 -13.21 0.37
C ILE A 430 -25.11 -13.73 0.46
N SER A 431 -26.01 -13.07 -0.25
CA SER A 431 -27.43 -13.50 -0.38
C SER A 431 -27.54 -14.87 -1.05
N GLN A 432 -28.72 -15.51 -0.90
CA GLN A 432 -28.97 -16.78 -1.58
C GLN A 432 -29.00 -16.63 -3.10
N GLU A 433 -29.47 -15.50 -3.61
CA GLU A 433 -29.50 -15.17 -5.02
C GLU A 433 -28.10 -15.04 -5.62
N GLU A 434 -27.19 -14.34 -4.92
CA GLU A 434 -25.78 -14.22 -5.30
C GLU A 434 -25.09 -15.58 -5.26
N ARG A 435 -25.32 -16.35 -4.20
CA ARG A 435 -24.77 -17.71 -4.06
C ARG A 435 -25.25 -18.60 -5.21
N TRP A 436 -26.55 -18.62 -5.46
CA TRP A 436 -27.13 -19.40 -6.55
C TRP A 436 -26.56 -18.97 -7.91
N PHE A 437 -26.41 -17.67 -8.15
CA PHE A 437 -25.82 -17.15 -9.39
C PHE A 437 -24.36 -17.61 -9.54
N CYS A 438 -23.55 -17.51 -8.48
CA CYS A 438 -22.15 -17.96 -8.45
C CYS A 438 -22.05 -19.48 -8.72
N GLU A 439 -22.85 -20.30 -8.05
CA GLU A 439 -22.89 -21.76 -8.25
C GLU A 439 -23.22 -22.12 -9.70
N ARG A 440 -24.23 -21.49 -10.29
CA ARG A 440 -24.59 -21.74 -11.70
C ARG A 440 -23.54 -21.20 -12.68
N TYR A 441 -22.94 -20.06 -12.38
CA TYR A 441 -21.89 -19.49 -13.22
C TYR A 441 -20.69 -20.44 -13.36
N PHE A 442 -20.33 -21.12 -12.30
CA PHE A 442 -19.26 -22.12 -12.30
C PHE A 442 -19.72 -23.56 -12.57
N GLY A 443 -20.99 -23.79 -12.83
CA GLY A 443 -21.54 -25.14 -13.07
C GLY A 443 -21.49 -26.05 -11.84
N LEU A 444 -21.66 -25.51 -10.63
CA LEU A 444 -21.53 -26.23 -9.37
C LEU A 444 -22.88 -26.73 -8.84
N PRO A 445 -22.90 -27.84 -8.09
CA PRO A 445 -24.06 -28.23 -7.28
C PRO A 445 -24.35 -27.16 -6.20
N GLY A 446 -25.64 -27.03 -5.82
CA GLY A 446 -26.02 -26.15 -4.73
C GLY A 446 -25.37 -26.55 -3.40
N GLY A 447 -24.95 -25.57 -2.60
CA GLY A 447 -24.28 -25.78 -1.30
C GLY A 447 -22.78 -26.10 -1.40
N THR A 448 -22.18 -25.98 -2.56
CA THR A 448 -20.73 -26.17 -2.75
C THR A 448 -19.93 -25.10 -1.98
N ASP A 449 -18.75 -25.47 -1.45
CA ASP A 449 -17.77 -24.51 -0.96
C ASP A 449 -17.24 -23.67 -2.13
N LEU A 450 -17.50 -22.36 -2.11
CA LEU A 450 -17.18 -21.44 -3.21
C LEU A 450 -15.71 -20.99 -3.23
N ARG A 451 -14.94 -21.21 -2.17
CA ARG A 451 -13.56 -20.74 -2.07
C ARG A 451 -12.69 -21.23 -3.23
N LEU A 452 -12.63 -22.54 -3.44
CA LEU A 452 -11.79 -23.09 -4.50
C LEU A 452 -12.31 -22.75 -5.91
N PRO A 453 -13.62 -22.81 -6.22
CA PRO A 453 -14.18 -22.32 -7.49
C PRO A 453 -13.83 -20.87 -7.82
N ILE A 454 -13.88 -19.95 -6.83
CA ILE A 454 -13.52 -18.55 -7.03
C ILE A 454 -12.02 -18.40 -7.34
N LEU A 455 -11.14 -19.08 -6.59
CA LEU A 455 -9.69 -19.10 -6.87
C LEU A 455 -9.43 -19.62 -8.30
N ARG A 456 -10.08 -20.72 -8.70
CA ARG A 456 -9.96 -21.28 -10.04
C ARG A 456 -10.48 -20.33 -11.12
N GLY A 457 -11.62 -19.65 -10.89
CA GLY A 457 -12.17 -18.66 -11.80
C GLY A 457 -11.22 -17.51 -12.08
N GLY A 458 -10.56 -16.99 -11.04
CA GLY A 458 -9.54 -15.97 -11.18
C GLY A 458 -8.29 -16.47 -11.91
N LEU A 459 -7.78 -17.64 -11.54
CA LEU A 459 -6.62 -18.26 -12.20
C LEU A 459 -6.89 -18.57 -13.68
N ALA A 460 -8.10 -19.01 -14.04
CA ALA A 460 -8.50 -19.33 -15.40
C ALA A 460 -8.75 -18.10 -16.28
N SER A 461 -8.99 -16.92 -15.68
CA SER A 461 -9.35 -15.70 -16.41
C SER A 461 -8.25 -15.24 -17.38
N VAL A 462 -8.61 -14.35 -18.31
CA VAL A 462 -7.67 -13.75 -19.27
C VAL A 462 -6.79 -12.66 -18.69
N ALA A 463 -7.06 -12.19 -17.47
CA ALA A 463 -6.22 -11.21 -16.78
C ALA A 463 -4.76 -11.66 -16.75
N TYR A 464 -3.80 -10.75 -17.00
CA TYR A 464 -2.39 -11.15 -17.04
C TYR A 464 -1.87 -11.55 -15.64
N LEU A 465 -2.42 -10.99 -14.59
CA LEU A 465 -1.99 -11.27 -13.22
C LEU A 465 -3.18 -11.65 -12.34
N PHE A 466 -3.01 -12.71 -11.54
CA PHE A 466 -3.91 -13.13 -10.49
C PHE A 466 -3.23 -12.98 -9.14
N ILE A 467 -3.88 -12.33 -8.19
CA ILE A 467 -3.36 -12.17 -6.82
C ILE A 467 -4.46 -12.57 -5.83
N ALA A 468 -4.14 -13.47 -4.90
CA ALA A 468 -5.04 -13.84 -3.81
C ALA A 468 -4.44 -13.49 -2.45
N GLN A 469 -5.29 -13.20 -1.48
CA GLN A 469 -4.89 -13.09 -0.08
C GLN A 469 -4.37 -14.46 0.40
N MET A 470 -3.33 -14.44 1.24
CA MET A 470 -2.81 -15.69 1.82
C MET A 470 -3.88 -16.44 2.62
N GLN A 471 -4.76 -15.70 3.30
CA GLN A 471 -5.88 -16.23 4.08
C GLN A 471 -6.82 -17.10 3.24
N ASP A 472 -7.06 -16.74 1.99
CA ASP A 472 -7.93 -17.50 1.08
C ASP A 472 -7.33 -18.84 0.70
N TYR A 473 -6.01 -18.91 0.52
CA TYR A 473 -5.32 -20.16 0.29
C TYR A 473 -5.29 -21.07 1.52
N ILE A 474 -5.05 -20.49 2.71
CA ILE A 474 -5.09 -21.23 3.98
C ILE A 474 -6.52 -21.70 4.30
N GLY A 475 -7.54 -20.95 3.87
CA GLY A 475 -8.95 -21.25 4.16
C GLY A 475 -9.39 -20.72 5.53
N LEU A 476 -8.97 -19.50 5.90
CA LEU A 476 -9.33 -18.86 7.16
C LEU A 476 -10.65 -18.11 7.07
N GLY A 477 -11.34 -17.96 8.20
CA GLY A 477 -12.58 -17.20 8.33
C GLY A 477 -12.36 -15.70 8.57
N GLY A 478 -13.46 -14.97 8.82
CA GLY A 478 -13.49 -13.51 9.00
C GLY A 478 -12.61 -12.98 10.13
N GLU A 479 -12.21 -13.84 11.08
CA GLU A 479 -11.23 -13.49 12.11
C GLU A 479 -9.86 -13.10 11.56
N SER A 480 -9.57 -13.47 10.31
CA SER A 480 -8.31 -13.18 9.61
C SER A 480 -8.40 -11.99 8.65
N ARG A 481 -9.56 -11.35 8.51
CA ARG A 481 -9.75 -10.17 7.67
C ARG A 481 -8.78 -9.06 8.05
N MET A 482 -8.13 -8.45 7.04
CA MET A 482 -7.12 -7.41 7.26
C MET A 482 -7.74 -6.05 7.58
N ASN A 483 -8.73 -5.62 6.81
CA ASN A 483 -9.33 -4.30 6.97
C ASN A 483 -10.85 -4.34 6.83
N VAL A 484 -11.54 -3.67 7.75
CA VAL A 484 -12.95 -3.35 7.64
C VAL A 484 -13.05 -1.85 7.39
N MET A 485 -13.45 -1.47 6.18
CA MET A 485 -13.56 -0.08 5.77
C MET A 485 -14.53 0.69 6.68
N GLY A 486 -14.22 1.97 6.92
CA GLY A 486 -15.04 2.83 7.78
C GLY A 486 -14.86 2.61 9.29
N ILE A 487 -14.10 1.60 9.72
CA ILE A 487 -13.81 1.35 11.14
C ILE A 487 -12.35 1.70 11.41
N SER A 488 -12.13 2.59 12.38
CA SER A 488 -10.78 2.92 12.85
C SER A 488 -10.36 1.99 13.99
N GLY A 489 -9.15 1.40 13.90
CA GLY A 489 -8.59 0.56 14.96
C GLY A 489 -9.17 -0.86 14.99
N GLY A 490 -9.56 -1.33 16.16
CA GLY A 490 -10.11 -2.67 16.36
C GLY A 490 -9.11 -3.78 15.96
N ARG A 491 -9.55 -4.72 15.12
CA ARG A 491 -8.74 -5.81 14.59
C ARG A 491 -8.04 -5.48 13.27
N ASN A 492 -8.31 -4.31 12.68
CA ASN A 492 -7.75 -3.93 11.40
C ASN A 492 -6.22 -4.03 11.40
N PHE A 493 -5.67 -4.66 10.34
CA PHE A 493 -4.25 -4.86 10.06
C PHE A 493 -3.47 -5.70 11.12
N LYS A 494 -4.17 -6.40 12.02
CA LYS A 494 -3.54 -7.16 13.11
C LYS A 494 -3.32 -8.62 12.82
N TRP A 495 -4.01 -9.21 11.85
CA TRP A 495 -3.91 -10.64 11.59
C TRP A 495 -2.48 -11.08 11.23
N ARG A 496 -2.09 -12.25 11.76
CA ARG A 496 -0.83 -12.94 11.42
C ARG A 496 -1.05 -14.41 11.16
N ALA A 497 -0.28 -14.95 10.21
CA ALA A 497 -0.14 -16.40 10.04
C ALA A 497 0.70 -17.02 11.18
N THR A 498 0.47 -18.30 11.44
CA THR A 498 1.35 -19.13 12.28
C THR A 498 2.35 -19.91 11.41
N HIS A 499 3.40 -20.43 12.03
CA HIS A 499 4.42 -21.20 11.30
C HIS A 499 3.84 -22.45 10.64
N GLU A 500 2.86 -23.11 11.27
CA GLU A 500 2.24 -24.33 10.80
C GLU A 500 1.36 -24.10 9.56
N GLN A 501 0.84 -22.89 9.38
CA GLN A 501 -0.04 -22.55 8.26
C GLN A 501 0.71 -22.41 6.94
N LEU A 502 1.97 -21.96 6.97
CA LEU A 502 2.80 -21.77 5.77
C LEU A 502 3.70 -23.00 5.53
N ASN A 503 3.09 -24.13 5.26
CA ASN A 503 3.77 -25.41 5.13
C ASN A 503 3.94 -25.86 3.67
N ASP A 504 4.74 -26.90 3.50
CA ASP A 504 5.09 -27.47 2.20
C ASP A 504 3.91 -28.09 1.45
N THR A 505 2.93 -28.64 2.16
CA THR A 505 1.72 -29.21 1.56
C THR A 505 0.91 -28.11 0.89
N LEU A 506 0.64 -27.02 1.61
CA LEU A 506 -0.08 -25.87 1.06
C LEU A 506 0.67 -25.27 -0.14
N ALA A 507 2.00 -25.13 -0.05
CA ALA A 507 2.79 -24.63 -1.18
C ALA A 507 2.65 -25.52 -2.42
N SER A 508 2.60 -26.85 -2.24
CA SER A 508 2.43 -27.80 -3.34
C SER A 508 1.03 -27.76 -3.94
N GLU A 509 -0.02 -27.61 -3.13
CA GLU A 509 -1.41 -27.43 -3.60
C GLU A 509 -1.56 -26.15 -4.42
N ILE A 510 -1.01 -25.03 -3.94
CA ILE A 510 -1.01 -23.76 -4.68
C ILE A 510 -0.23 -23.89 -6.00
N ALA A 511 0.92 -24.59 -5.99
CA ALA A 511 1.71 -24.83 -7.20
C ALA A 511 0.93 -25.60 -8.25
N GLN A 512 0.22 -26.67 -7.85
CA GLN A 512 -0.62 -27.46 -8.77
C GLN A 512 -1.72 -26.60 -9.41
N LEU A 513 -2.40 -25.78 -8.61
CA LEU A 513 -3.42 -24.85 -9.14
C LEU A 513 -2.80 -23.84 -10.11
N THR A 514 -1.68 -23.23 -9.75
CA THR A 514 -0.99 -22.22 -10.57
C THR A 514 -0.55 -22.80 -11.91
N GLN A 515 0.06 -23.98 -11.90
CA GLN A 515 0.52 -24.68 -13.11
C GLN A 515 -0.63 -25.16 -13.99
N LEU A 516 -1.74 -25.64 -13.39
CA LEU A 516 -2.93 -26.08 -14.14
C LEU A 516 -3.49 -24.98 -15.05
N TYR A 517 -3.41 -23.72 -14.63
CA TYR A 517 -3.91 -22.56 -15.38
C TYR A 517 -2.81 -21.81 -16.14
N GLY A 518 -1.59 -22.33 -16.23
CA GLY A 518 -0.49 -21.76 -17.00
C GLY A 518 -0.03 -20.38 -16.49
N ARG A 519 0.08 -20.23 -15.16
CA ARG A 519 0.53 -18.96 -14.54
C ARG A 519 1.93 -19.04 -13.93
#